data_ad3da67525cfbfdb80912183aab4dd22
#
_entry.id   ad3da67525cfbfdb80912183aab4dd22
#
_cell.length_a   1.000
_cell.length_b   1.000
_cell.length_c   1.000
_cell.angle_alpha   90.00
_cell.angle_beta   90.00
_cell.angle_gamma   90.00
#
_symmetry.space_group_name_H-M   'P 1'
#
loop_
_entity.id
_entity.type
_entity.pdbx_description
1 polymer ?
#
loop_
_entity_poly.entity_id
_entity_poly.type
_entity_poly.pdbx_seq_one_letter_code
_entity_poly.pdbx_strand_id
1 'polypeptide(L)'
;MSSICIFGVFVADLCFFGNKIPERGETVLGNNHLVGPGGKGSNQAIAAAKLEGIVNFITKVGKDNHADMAFSLYREVGVNVESISQDSNFSTGVAGIMIDQNGNNAINVFAGAAAHLKNEDIDK
;
A
#
# COMPACT_ATOMS: atom_id res chain seq x y z
N MET A 1 -18.89 4.54 20.18
CA MET A 1 -17.71 4.67 19.32
C MET A 1 -18.13 4.85 17.86
N SER A 2 -17.47 5.75 17.18
CA SER A 2 -17.72 5.99 15.77
C SER A 2 -17.08 4.90 14.91
N SER A 3 -17.77 4.54 13.86
CA SER A 3 -17.30 3.61 12.87
C SER A 3 -16.91 4.39 11.61
N ILE A 4 -15.78 4.05 11.02
CA ILE A 4 -15.23 4.73 9.84
C ILE A 4 -15.10 3.70 8.73
N CYS A 5 -15.61 4.05 7.55
CA CYS A 5 -15.43 3.24 6.37
C CYS A 5 -14.57 4.02 5.37
N ILE A 6 -13.47 3.42 4.95
CA ILE A 6 -12.55 4.03 3.99
C ILE A 6 -12.56 3.21 2.71
N PHE A 7 -12.76 3.90 1.61
CA PHE A 7 -12.63 3.34 0.27
C PHE A 7 -11.39 3.93 -0.38
N GLY A 8 -10.44 3.11 -0.73
CA GLY A 8 -9.20 3.60 -1.30
C GLY A 8 -8.26 2.49 -1.70
N VAL A 9 -7.01 2.84 -1.99
CA VAL A 9 -6.04 1.89 -2.50
C VAL A 9 -5.01 1.52 -1.43
N PHE A 10 -4.54 0.28 -1.54
CA PHE A 10 -3.32 -0.19 -0.94
C PHE A 10 -2.30 -0.46 -2.05
N VAL A 11 -1.08 0.00 -1.85
CA VAL A 11 0.08 -0.43 -2.63
C VAL A 11 1.20 -0.80 -1.66
N ALA A 12 2.04 -1.76 -2.04
CA ALA A 12 3.26 -2.02 -1.29
C ALA A 12 4.31 -1.02 -1.74
N ASP A 13 4.86 -0.25 -0.79
CA ASP A 13 5.95 0.68 -1.07
C ASP A 13 7.27 -0.06 -1.00
N LEU A 14 8.01 -0.05 -2.11
CA LEU A 14 9.36 -0.61 -2.21
C LEU A 14 10.32 0.57 -2.28
N CYS A 15 10.95 0.89 -1.15
CA CYS A 15 11.81 2.06 -1.02
C CYS A 15 13.27 1.64 -1.13
N PHE A 16 14.03 2.36 -1.95
CA PHE A 16 15.46 2.15 -2.16
C PHE A 16 16.20 3.43 -1.82
N PHE A 17 17.14 3.37 -0.90
CA PHE A 17 17.87 4.53 -0.40
C PHE A 17 19.29 4.51 -0.94
N GLY A 18 19.77 5.67 -1.38
CA GLY A 18 21.13 5.83 -1.90
C GLY A 18 21.55 7.28 -1.87
N ASN A 19 22.78 7.53 -2.33
CA ASN A 19 23.32 8.89 -2.37
C ASN A 19 22.59 9.77 -3.38
N LYS A 20 22.12 9.16 -4.47
CA LYS A 20 21.45 9.87 -5.55
C LYS A 20 20.38 8.98 -6.16
N ILE A 21 19.46 9.61 -6.85
CA ILE A 21 18.47 8.91 -7.69
C ILE A 21 19.16 8.58 -9.01
N PRO A 22 19.08 7.31 -9.48
CA PRO A 22 19.72 6.94 -10.75
C PRO A 22 19.21 7.76 -11.93
N GLU A 23 20.13 8.17 -12.79
CA GLU A 23 19.78 8.76 -14.08
C GLU A 23 19.53 7.64 -15.09
N ARG A 24 18.99 8.00 -16.26
CA ARG A 24 18.70 7.04 -17.31
C ARG A 24 19.94 6.21 -17.66
N GLY A 25 19.78 4.89 -17.61
CA GLY A 25 20.86 3.96 -17.93
C GLY A 25 21.89 3.77 -16.82
N GLU A 26 21.73 4.44 -15.68
CA GLU A 26 22.65 4.38 -14.56
C GLU A 26 22.20 3.33 -13.53
N THR A 27 23.17 2.62 -12.95
CA THR A 27 22.96 1.77 -11.80
C THR A 27 23.65 2.41 -10.59
N VAL A 28 22.87 2.62 -9.53
CA VAL A 28 23.39 3.15 -8.26
C VAL A 28 23.32 2.05 -7.22
N LEU A 29 24.42 1.83 -6.50
CA LEU A 29 24.41 0.93 -5.35
C LEU A 29 23.88 1.68 -4.15
N GLY A 30 22.68 1.28 -3.70
CA GLY A 30 22.07 1.88 -2.54
C GLY A 30 22.63 1.35 -1.23
N ASN A 31 22.18 1.96 -0.14
CA ASN A 31 22.66 1.59 1.20
C ASN A 31 21.54 1.02 2.09
N ASN A 32 20.29 1.03 1.65
CA ASN A 32 19.19 0.44 2.39
C ASN A 32 17.99 0.21 1.47
N HIS A 33 17.09 -0.67 1.91
CA HIS A 33 15.78 -0.78 1.28
C HIS A 33 14.74 -1.13 2.33
N LEU A 34 13.50 -0.71 2.11
CA LEU A 34 12.36 -1.01 2.98
C LEU A 34 11.16 -1.38 2.14
N VAL A 35 10.37 -2.31 2.67
CA VAL A 35 9.05 -2.63 2.11
C VAL A 35 8.02 -2.27 3.17
N GLY A 36 7.05 -1.48 2.80
CA GLY A 36 6.02 -1.04 3.75
C GLY A 36 4.68 -0.81 3.08
N PRO A 37 3.66 -0.49 3.89
CA PRO A 37 2.35 -0.17 3.36
C PRO A 37 2.33 1.23 2.75
N GLY A 38 1.66 1.37 1.62
CA GLY A 38 1.44 2.64 0.95
C GLY A 38 0.01 2.76 0.48
N GLY A 39 -0.28 3.88 -0.17
CA GLY A 39 -1.62 4.25 -0.58
C GLY A 39 -2.27 5.17 0.44
N LYS A 40 -2.88 6.23 -0.05
CA LYS A 40 -3.46 7.26 0.85
C LYS A 40 -4.61 6.71 1.68
N GLY A 41 -5.47 5.89 1.08
CA GLY A 41 -6.57 5.25 1.80
C GLY A 41 -6.05 4.29 2.88
N SER A 42 -5.04 3.50 2.55
CA SER A 42 -4.40 2.59 3.50
C SER A 42 -3.80 3.36 4.68
N ASN A 43 -3.08 4.44 4.41
CA ASN A 43 -2.48 5.26 5.46
C ASN A 43 -3.53 5.87 6.37
N GLN A 44 -4.65 6.30 5.82
CA GLN A 44 -5.78 6.82 6.62
C GLN A 44 -6.40 5.73 7.50
N ALA A 45 -6.57 4.53 6.96
CA ALA A 45 -7.13 3.40 7.70
C ALA A 45 -6.24 3.02 8.89
N ILE A 46 -4.94 2.94 8.67
CA ILE A 46 -3.97 2.61 9.70
C ILE A 46 -3.96 3.69 10.80
N ALA A 47 -3.92 4.96 10.40
CA ALA A 47 -3.90 6.07 11.35
C ALA A 47 -5.17 6.09 12.22
N ALA A 48 -6.34 5.92 11.60
CA ALA A 48 -7.61 5.90 12.32
C ALA A 48 -7.69 4.72 13.29
N ALA A 49 -7.22 3.54 12.89
CA ALA A 49 -7.20 2.36 13.74
C ALA A 49 -6.26 2.53 14.93
N LYS A 50 -5.10 3.14 14.73
CA LYS A 50 -4.15 3.44 15.81
C LYS A 50 -4.72 4.43 16.83
N LEU A 51 -5.68 5.25 16.43
CA LEU A 51 -6.40 6.16 17.32
C LEU A 51 -7.66 5.51 17.89
N GLU A 52 -7.69 4.19 17.90
CA GLU A 52 -8.76 3.37 18.48
C GLU A 52 -10.12 3.50 17.77
N GLY A 53 -10.14 3.96 16.53
CA GLY A 53 -11.33 3.97 15.71
C GLY A 53 -11.74 2.56 15.29
N ILE A 54 -13.02 2.37 15.02
CA ILE A 54 -13.52 1.16 14.35
C ILE A 54 -13.43 1.44 12.86
N VAL A 55 -12.51 0.75 12.17
CA VAL A 55 -12.19 1.06 10.77
C VAL A 55 -12.46 -0.14 9.89
N ASN A 56 -13.28 0.09 8.86
CA ASN A 56 -13.50 -0.85 7.77
C ASN A 56 -12.81 -0.29 6.53
N PHE A 57 -11.97 -1.10 5.90
CA PHE A 57 -11.24 -0.67 4.71
C PHE A 57 -11.71 -1.46 3.50
N ILE A 58 -12.16 -0.75 2.48
CA ILE A 58 -12.58 -1.33 1.20
C ILE A 58 -11.45 -1.06 0.21
N THR A 59 -10.81 -2.13 -0.23
CA THR A 59 -9.76 -2.06 -1.24
C THR A 59 -9.66 -3.39 -1.97
N LYS A 60 -8.77 -3.47 -2.93
CA LYS A 60 -8.52 -4.69 -3.68
C LYS A 60 -7.03 -4.94 -3.78
N VAL A 61 -6.62 -6.15 -3.47
CA VAL A 61 -5.24 -6.62 -3.56
C VAL A 61 -5.21 -7.91 -4.37
N GLY A 62 -4.03 -8.36 -4.73
CA GLY A 62 -3.86 -9.65 -5.41
C GLY A 62 -3.78 -10.80 -4.41
N LYS A 63 -3.36 -11.96 -4.91
CA LYS A 63 -3.10 -13.16 -4.10
C LYS A 63 -1.59 -13.39 -4.09
N ASP A 64 -0.86 -12.61 -3.31
CA ASP A 64 0.60 -12.59 -3.30
C ASP A 64 1.15 -12.17 -1.94
N ASN A 65 2.47 -12.16 -1.82
CA ASN A 65 3.15 -11.82 -0.58
C ASN A 65 2.88 -10.39 -0.12
N HIS A 66 2.69 -9.46 -1.05
CA HIS A 66 2.37 -8.07 -0.71
C HIS A 66 0.97 -7.97 -0.10
N ALA A 67 0.02 -8.76 -0.60
CA ALA A 67 -1.31 -8.85 0.01
C ALA A 67 -1.23 -9.44 1.41
N ASP A 68 -0.43 -10.48 1.61
CA ASP A 68 -0.24 -11.10 2.93
C ASP A 68 0.33 -10.11 3.93
N MET A 69 1.28 -9.29 3.50
CA MET A 69 1.84 -8.21 4.33
C MET A 69 0.75 -7.22 4.74
N ALA A 70 -0.11 -6.83 3.80
CA ALA A 70 -1.21 -5.90 4.07
C ALA A 70 -2.18 -6.47 5.10
N PHE A 71 -2.62 -7.71 4.92
CA PHE A 71 -3.53 -8.36 5.85
C PHE A 71 -2.95 -8.49 7.25
N SER A 72 -1.67 -8.88 7.35
CA SER A 72 -0.98 -8.99 8.64
C SER A 72 -0.95 -7.66 9.37
N LEU A 73 -0.58 -6.60 8.65
CA LEU A 73 -0.51 -5.25 9.22
C LEU A 73 -1.88 -4.77 9.70
N TYR A 74 -2.91 -4.92 8.86
CA TYR A 74 -4.25 -4.44 9.20
C TYR A 74 -4.81 -5.17 10.41
N ARG A 75 -4.61 -6.48 10.51
CA ARG A 75 -5.02 -7.25 11.68
C ARG A 75 -4.29 -6.79 12.93
N GLU A 76 -2.99 -6.51 12.82
CA GLU A 76 -2.18 -6.06 13.95
C GLU A 76 -2.65 -4.71 14.50
N VAL A 77 -2.99 -3.76 13.61
CA VAL A 77 -3.42 -2.43 14.04
C VAL A 77 -4.93 -2.31 14.27
N GLY A 78 -5.70 -3.34 13.95
CA GLY A 78 -7.14 -3.37 14.22
C GLY A 78 -8.03 -2.86 13.10
N VAL A 79 -7.55 -2.82 11.86
CA VAL A 79 -8.39 -2.53 10.70
C VAL A 79 -9.19 -3.79 10.33
N ASN A 80 -10.49 -3.65 10.14
CA ASN A 80 -11.35 -4.73 9.68
C ASN A 80 -11.06 -5.01 8.19
N VAL A 81 -10.69 -6.26 7.91
CA VAL A 81 -10.25 -6.68 6.57
C VAL A 81 -11.34 -7.41 5.76
N GLU A 82 -12.54 -7.53 6.30
CA GLU A 82 -13.63 -8.30 5.66
C GLU A 82 -14.03 -7.73 4.29
N SER A 83 -13.85 -6.43 4.09
CA SER A 83 -14.20 -5.75 2.84
C SER A 83 -13.02 -5.60 1.88
N ILE A 84 -11.89 -6.24 2.19
CA ILE A 84 -10.75 -6.28 1.27
C ILE A 84 -10.91 -7.50 0.37
N SER A 85 -11.06 -7.25 -0.92
CA SER A 85 -11.17 -8.33 -1.90
C SER A 85 -9.81 -8.68 -2.50
N GLN A 86 -9.66 -9.94 -2.89
CA GLN A 86 -8.45 -10.42 -3.56
C GLN A 86 -8.77 -10.78 -5.00
N ASP A 87 -8.00 -10.22 -5.92
CA ASP A 87 -8.15 -10.49 -7.35
C ASP A 87 -7.23 -11.65 -7.74
N SER A 88 -7.77 -12.61 -8.49
CA SER A 88 -6.99 -13.75 -8.99
C SER A 88 -6.19 -13.43 -10.25
N ASN A 89 -6.55 -12.35 -10.95
CA ASN A 89 -5.99 -12.02 -12.25
C ASN A 89 -4.94 -10.90 -12.20
N PHE A 90 -4.96 -10.08 -11.15
CA PHE A 90 -4.07 -8.94 -11.02
C PHE A 90 -3.32 -9.00 -9.70
N SER A 91 -2.02 -8.69 -9.76
CA SER A 91 -1.20 -8.63 -8.55
C SER A 91 -1.51 -7.38 -7.73
N THR A 92 -1.12 -7.41 -6.46
CA THR A 92 -1.22 -6.24 -5.58
C THR A 92 -0.43 -5.07 -6.17
N GLY A 93 -0.97 -3.87 -6.04
CA GLY A 93 -0.27 -2.66 -6.46
C GLY A 93 1.05 -2.47 -5.72
N VAL A 94 2.04 -1.96 -6.42
CA VAL A 94 3.37 -1.68 -5.85
C VAL A 94 3.85 -0.31 -6.31
N ALA A 95 4.65 0.33 -5.46
CA ALA A 95 5.33 1.58 -5.81
C ALA A 95 6.82 1.39 -5.64
N GLY A 96 7.58 1.67 -6.70
CA GLY A 96 9.04 1.71 -6.63
C GLY A 96 9.48 3.12 -6.31
N ILE A 97 10.14 3.33 -5.17
CA ILE A 97 10.49 4.64 -4.65
C ILE A 97 12.01 4.72 -4.49
N MET A 98 12.63 5.63 -5.24
CA MET A 98 14.05 5.93 -5.11
C MET A 98 14.19 7.18 -4.24
N ILE A 99 15.01 7.12 -3.22
CA ILE A 99 15.20 8.21 -2.26
C ILE A 99 16.67 8.54 -2.15
N ASP A 100 17.03 9.82 -2.36
CA ASP A 100 18.41 10.26 -2.23
C ASP A 100 18.72 10.70 -0.80
N GLN A 101 19.98 11.07 -0.56
CA GLN A 101 20.45 11.46 0.77
C GLN A 101 19.82 12.75 1.31
N ASN A 102 19.21 13.56 0.44
CA ASN A 102 18.55 14.80 0.81
C ASN A 102 17.03 14.63 1.00
N GLY A 103 16.53 13.41 0.88
CA GLY A 103 15.11 13.12 1.02
C GLY A 103 14.30 13.36 -0.25
N ASN A 104 14.92 13.69 -1.38
CA ASN A 104 14.24 13.78 -2.66
C ASN A 104 13.89 12.38 -3.14
N ASN A 105 12.75 12.26 -3.83
CA ASN A 105 12.31 10.97 -4.31
C ASN A 105 11.85 11.00 -5.77
N ALA A 106 11.83 9.82 -6.37
CA ALA A 106 11.20 9.55 -7.66
C ALA A 106 10.42 8.26 -7.51
N ILE A 107 9.19 8.23 -8.00
CA ILE A 107 8.25 7.16 -7.75
C ILE A 107 7.65 6.65 -9.05
N ASN A 108 7.62 5.34 -9.20
CA ASN A 108 6.87 4.65 -10.25
C ASN A 108 5.83 3.77 -9.56
N VAL A 109 4.54 3.97 -9.89
CA VAL A 109 3.46 3.22 -9.28
C VAL A 109 2.83 2.29 -10.30
N PHE A 110 2.75 1.02 -9.96
CA PHE A 110 1.92 0.06 -10.65
C PHE A 110 0.69 -0.23 -9.79
N ALA A 111 -0.47 0.24 -10.23
CA ALA A 111 -1.68 0.15 -9.40
C ALA A 111 -2.18 -1.29 -9.21
N GLY A 112 -1.95 -2.17 -10.18
CA GLY A 112 -2.33 -3.58 -10.08
C GLY A 112 -3.80 -3.76 -9.75
N ALA A 113 -4.10 -4.64 -8.80
CA ALA A 113 -5.46 -4.96 -8.39
C ALA A 113 -6.25 -3.74 -7.92
N ALA A 114 -5.59 -2.74 -7.34
CA ALA A 114 -6.26 -1.53 -6.87
C ALA A 114 -6.95 -0.75 -7.98
N ALA A 115 -6.44 -0.84 -9.21
CA ALA A 115 -7.05 -0.20 -10.38
C ALA A 115 -8.35 -0.88 -10.80
N HIS A 116 -8.67 -2.04 -10.24
CA HIS A 116 -9.85 -2.84 -10.58
C HIS A 116 -10.92 -2.82 -9.50
N LEU A 117 -10.88 -1.85 -8.59
CA LEU A 117 -11.96 -1.59 -7.65
C LEU A 117 -13.23 -1.20 -8.42
N LYS A 118 -14.35 -1.79 -8.04
CA LYS A 118 -15.65 -1.62 -8.71
C LYS A 118 -16.71 -1.27 -7.69
N ASN A 119 -17.85 -0.81 -8.20
CA ASN A 119 -19.02 -0.53 -7.36
C ASN A 119 -19.44 -1.75 -6.54
N GLU A 120 -19.30 -2.94 -7.11
CA GLU A 120 -19.62 -4.22 -6.44
C GLU A 120 -18.79 -4.42 -5.16
N ASP A 121 -17.58 -3.89 -5.11
CA ASP A 121 -16.72 -4.02 -3.95
C ASP A 121 -17.20 -3.18 -2.76
N ILE A 122 -17.98 -2.13 -3.04
CA ILE A 122 -18.56 -1.25 -2.02
C ILE A 122 -19.81 -1.88 -1.41
N ASP A 123 -20.56 -2.63 -2.20
CA ASP A 123 -21.88 -3.16 -1.84
C ASP A 123 -21.80 -4.46 -1.02
N LYS A 124 -20.63 -4.93 -0.68
CA LYS A 124 -20.44 -6.17 0.08
C LYS A 124 -20.64 -6.00 1.57
#